data_04f14193278e9220e86101b1baef6d6d
#
_entry.id   04f14193278e9220e86101b1baef6d6d
#
_cell.length_a   1.000
_cell.length_b   1.000
_cell.length_c   1.000
_cell.angle_alpha   90.00
_cell.angle_beta   90.00
_cell.angle_gamma   90.00
#
_symmetry.space_group_name_H-M   'P 1'
#
loop_
_entity.id
_entity.type
_entity.pdbx_description
1 polymer ?
#
loop_
_entity_poly.entity_id
_entity_poly.type
_entity_poly.pdbx_seq_one_letter_code
_entity_poly.pdbx_strand_id
1 'polypeptide(L)'
;MRRRRIPATERVVVAALGDSITEGSPGYDSRVGGDETSQWEHWAARADPRLEFRNCGVHGQRTDEILARLEGCARGADVLVVQGGINDIAQGRDVETAAENLGTMVRRAKELGLRVLLVDVLPWNNGWPGADPKIRRLNELIAAIAAAEEVPLLPFHDTLEDPDREGRMREDWTSDGDHPSVEGYRRLGETFRLDGS
;
A
#
# COMPACT_ATOMS: atom_id res chain seq x y z
N MET A 1 -6.79 -21.81 -11.56
CA MET A 1 -6.97 -20.91 -12.72
C MET A 1 -5.58 -20.49 -13.24
N ARG A 2 -5.28 -20.58 -14.55
CA ARG A 2 -3.96 -20.13 -15.06
C ARG A 2 -3.89 -18.61 -14.97
N ARG A 3 -2.89 -18.07 -14.24
CA ARG A 3 -2.60 -16.62 -14.22
C ARG A 3 -2.40 -16.14 -15.65
N ARG A 4 -3.21 -15.16 -16.09
CA ARG A 4 -3.05 -14.53 -17.40
C ARG A 4 -1.68 -13.84 -17.43
N ARG A 5 -0.75 -14.28 -18.29
CA ARG A 5 0.49 -13.55 -18.53
C ARG A 5 0.13 -12.28 -19.28
N ILE A 6 0.47 -11.13 -18.72
CA ILE A 6 0.32 -9.84 -19.39
C ILE A 6 1.48 -9.74 -20.42
N PRO A 7 1.19 -9.55 -21.70
CA PRO A 7 2.24 -9.35 -22.71
C PRO A 7 3.07 -8.11 -22.41
N ALA A 8 4.36 -8.12 -22.76
CA ALA A 8 5.30 -7.04 -22.47
C ALA A 8 4.93 -5.67 -23.08
N THR A 9 3.98 -5.62 -24.01
CA THR A 9 3.53 -4.40 -24.70
C THR A 9 2.12 -3.96 -24.32
N GLU A 10 1.41 -4.71 -23.44
CA GLU A 10 0.05 -4.39 -23.07
C GLU A 10 0.03 -3.37 -21.91
N ARG A 11 -0.80 -2.34 -22.02
CA ARG A 11 -1.12 -1.42 -20.92
C ARG A 11 -1.77 -2.21 -19.79
N VAL A 12 -1.41 -1.86 -18.56
CA VAL A 12 -1.90 -2.51 -17.34
C VAL A 12 -2.53 -1.45 -16.45
N VAL A 13 -3.82 -1.55 -16.22
CA VAL A 13 -4.52 -0.66 -15.29
C VAL A 13 -4.36 -1.20 -13.87
N VAL A 14 -3.67 -0.43 -13.04
CA VAL A 14 -3.40 -0.75 -11.63
C VAL A 14 -4.27 0.16 -10.76
N ALA A 15 -5.21 -0.41 -10.03
CA ALA A 15 -5.93 0.31 -8.99
C ALA A 15 -5.16 0.19 -7.67
N ALA A 16 -4.82 1.33 -7.05
CA ALA A 16 -4.18 1.39 -5.76
C ALA A 16 -5.23 1.77 -4.70
N LEU A 17 -5.63 0.80 -3.88
CA LEU A 17 -6.65 0.94 -2.84
C LEU A 17 -5.96 1.07 -1.48
N GLY A 18 -6.17 2.20 -0.79
CA GLY A 18 -5.49 2.42 0.48
C GLY A 18 -5.93 3.67 1.24
N ASP A 19 -5.10 4.06 2.18
CA ASP A 19 -5.24 5.24 3.03
C ASP A 19 -4.41 6.44 2.53
N SER A 20 -3.92 7.29 3.45
CA SER A 20 -3.10 8.47 3.12
C SER A 20 -1.77 8.15 2.44
N ILE A 21 -1.20 6.96 2.68
CA ILE A 21 0.05 6.53 2.04
C ILE A 21 -0.17 6.29 0.54
N THR A 22 -1.31 5.71 0.19
CA THR A 22 -1.73 5.55 -1.21
C THR A 22 -2.19 6.89 -1.80
N GLU A 23 -2.94 7.72 -1.04
CA GLU A 23 -3.38 9.03 -1.52
C GLU A 23 -2.21 9.95 -1.90
N GLY A 24 -1.11 9.90 -1.15
CA GLY A 24 0.06 10.75 -1.36
C GLY A 24 0.17 11.91 -0.38
N SER A 25 -0.40 11.76 0.81
CA SER A 25 -0.35 12.79 1.85
C SER A 25 1.07 13.01 2.40
N PRO A 26 1.42 14.23 2.84
CA PRO A 26 0.59 15.44 2.84
C PRO A 26 0.65 16.24 1.54
N GLY A 27 1.46 15.83 0.55
CA GLY A 27 1.70 16.61 -0.68
C GLY A 27 0.53 16.56 -1.67
N TYR A 28 -0.30 15.52 -1.59
CA TYR A 28 -1.46 15.33 -2.45
C TYR A 28 -2.73 15.09 -1.62
N ASP A 29 -3.86 15.63 -2.07
CA ASP A 29 -5.20 15.41 -1.52
C ASP A 29 -6.16 15.11 -2.69
N SER A 30 -6.81 13.98 -2.68
CA SER A 30 -7.69 13.50 -3.76
C SER A 30 -8.86 14.43 -4.09
N ARG A 31 -9.21 15.36 -3.17
CA ARG A 31 -10.32 16.31 -3.34
C ARG A 31 -9.91 17.59 -4.06
N VAL A 32 -8.67 18.01 -3.94
CA VAL A 32 -8.17 19.30 -4.44
C VAL A 32 -6.95 19.18 -5.36
N GLY A 33 -6.35 18.00 -5.44
CA GLY A 33 -5.10 17.77 -6.15
C GLY A 33 -3.88 18.15 -5.33
N GLY A 34 -2.71 18.17 -5.95
CA GLY A 34 -1.45 18.50 -5.29
C GLY A 34 -0.24 18.05 -6.09
N ASP A 35 0.86 17.80 -5.39
CA ASP A 35 2.11 17.33 -5.98
C ASP A 35 2.07 15.83 -6.22
N GLU A 36 1.92 15.40 -7.47
CA GLU A 36 1.92 13.99 -7.86
C GLU A 36 3.21 13.27 -7.49
N THR A 37 4.33 13.98 -7.30
CA THR A 37 5.58 13.38 -6.84
C THR A 37 5.50 12.87 -5.39
N SER A 38 4.44 13.24 -4.67
CA SER A 38 4.09 12.67 -3.36
C SER A 38 3.30 11.34 -3.45
N GLN A 39 3.20 10.74 -4.63
CA GLN A 39 2.52 9.47 -4.85
C GLN A 39 3.54 8.43 -5.33
N TRP A 40 3.60 7.27 -4.68
CA TRP A 40 4.47 6.18 -5.12
C TRP A 40 4.09 5.65 -6.52
N GLU A 41 2.82 5.74 -6.88
CA GLU A 41 2.28 5.37 -8.19
C GLU A 41 2.89 6.20 -9.32
N HIS A 42 3.11 7.50 -9.09
CA HIS A 42 3.80 8.38 -10.04
C HIS A 42 5.18 7.85 -10.41
N TRP A 43 5.95 7.43 -9.41
CA TRP A 43 7.31 6.91 -9.61
C TRP A 43 7.31 5.52 -10.22
N ALA A 44 6.35 4.66 -9.84
CA ALA A 44 6.17 3.34 -10.45
C ALA A 44 5.81 3.45 -11.94
N ALA A 45 4.89 4.37 -12.30
CA ALA A 45 4.52 4.63 -13.70
C ALA A 45 5.69 5.19 -14.52
N ARG A 46 6.55 6.02 -13.90
CA ARG A 46 7.78 6.51 -14.56
C ARG A 46 8.80 5.38 -14.81
N ALA A 47 8.88 4.41 -13.91
CA ALA A 47 9.77 3.26 -14.05
C ALA A 47 9.27 2.25 -15.09
N ASP A 48 7.94 2.07 -15.19
CA ASP A 48 7.30 1.23 -16.20
C ASP A 48 6.12 1.96 -16.88
N PRO A 49 6.35 2.55 -18.07
CA PRO A 49 5.33 3.34 -18.78
C PRO A 49 4.09 2.52 -19.26
N ARG A 50 4.09 1.21 -19.08
CA ARG A 50 2.89 0.38 -19.36
C ARG A 50 1.84 0.50 -18.26
N LEU A 51 2.26 0.94 -17.07
CA LEU A 51 1.40 1.04 -15.90
C LEU A 51 0.57 2.31 -15.97
N GLU A 52 -0.74 2.15 -15.87
CA GLU A 52 -1.70 3.25 -15.70
C GLU A 52 -2.33 3.12 -14.32
N PHE A 53 -1.99 4.03 -13.42
CA PHE A 53 -2.50 3.97 -12.06
C PHE A 53 -3.82 4.72 -11.89
N ARG A 54 -4.70 4.10 -11.12
CA ARG A 54 -5.86 4.73 -10.50
C ARG A 54 -5.62 4.79 -9.01
N ASN A 55 -5.36 5.97 -8.50
CA ASN A 55 -5.22 6.18 -7.07
C ASN A 55 -6.61 6.22 -6.41
N CYS A 56 -6.84 5.31 -5.47
CA CYS A 56 -8.03 5.22 -4.64
C CYS A 56 -7.65 5.34 -3.15
N GLY A 57 -6.59 6.08 -2.82
CA GLY A 57 -6.23 6.40 -1.46
C GLY A 57 -7.20 7.40 -0.85
N VAL A 58 -7.48 7.27 0.43
CA VAL A 58 -8.27 8.24 1.21
C VAL A 58 -7.66 8.39 2.60
N HIS A 59 -7.21 9.60 2.89
CA HIS A 59 -6.55 9.95 4.15
C HIS A 59 -7.37 9.51 5.39
N GLY A 60 -6.69 8.93 6.37
CA GLY A 60 -7.26 8.60 7.68
C GLY A 60 -8.13 7.34 7.73
N GLN A 61 -8.37 6.68 6.59
CA GLN A 61 -9.24 5.51 6.55
C GLN A 61 -8.60 4.27 7.16
N ARG A 62 -9.42 3.53 7.94
CA ARG A 62 -9.12 2.21 8.45
C ARG A 62 -9.42 1.13 7.41
N THR A 63 -8.98 -0.07 7.68
CA THR A 63 -9.17 -1.22 6.79
C THR A 63 -10.63 -1.57 6.49
N ASP A 64 -11.56 -1.37 7.42
CA ASP A 64 -13.00 -1.54 7.21
C ASP A 64 -13.58 -0.53 6.22
N GLU A 65 -13.14 0.72 6.29
CA GLU A 65 -13.55 1.79 5.38
C GLU A 65 -12.94 1.62 3.99
N ILE A 66 -11.70 1.16 3.92
CA ILE A 66 -11.00 0.83 2.66
C ILE A 66 -11.71 -0.34 1.96
N LEU A 67 -12.03 -1.41 2.71
CA LEU A 67 -12.76 -2.59 2.20
C LEU A 67 -14.11 -2.20 1.56
N ALA A 68 -14.84 -1.29 2.18
CA ALA A 68 -16.13 -0.82 1.68
C ALA A 68 -16.07 -0.18 0.29
N ARG A 69 -14.89 0.31 -0.15
CA ARG A 69 -14.68 0.96 -1.46
C ARG A 69 -14.07 0.05 -2.53
N LEU A 70 -13.71 -1.18 -2.18
CA LEU A 70 -12.97 -2.08 -3.05
C LEU A 70 -13.58 -2.22 -4.44
N GLU A 71 -14.87 -2.54 -4.54
CA GLU A 71 -15.50 -2.81 -5.84
C GLU A 71 -15.56 -1.57 -6.74
N GLY A 72 -15.73 -0.39 -6.14
CA GLY A 72 -15.70 0.88 -6.85
C GLY A 72 -14.33 1.18 -7.45
N CYS A 73 -13.28 0.98 -6.66
CA CYS A 73 -11.89 1.16 -7.06
C CYS A 73 -11.46 0.11 -8.09
N ALA A 74 -11.82 -1.15 -7.89
CA ALA A 74 -11.40 -2.29 -8.69
C ALA A 74 -11.99 -2.31 -10.12
N ARG A 75 -13.05 -1.53 -10.38
CA ARG A 75 -13.80 -1.61 -11.64
C ARG A 75 -12.92 -1.31 -12.85
N GLY A 76 -12.76 -2.30 -13.74
CA GLY A 76 -11.98 -2.15 -14.98
C GLY A 76 -10.47 -2.11 -14.78
N ALA A 77 -9.96 -2.48 -13.60
CA ALA A 77 -8.55 -2.69 -13.37
C ALA A 77 -8.12 -4.12 -13.74
N ASP A 78 -6.84 -4.28 -14.04
CA ASP A 78 -6.18 -5.59 -14.23
C ASP A 78 -5.53 -6.06 -12.93
N VAL A 79 -5.08 -5.10 -12.13
CA VAL A 79 -4.33 -5.30 -10.89
C VAL A 79 -4.93 -4.46 -9.77
N LEU A 80 -5.02 -5.01 -8.56
CA LEU A 80 -5.34 -4.27 -7.35
C LEU A 80 -4.13 -4.33 -6.40
N VAL A 81 -3.66 -3.16 -5.97
CA VAL A 81 -2.73 -3.03 -4.84
C VAL A 81 -3.57 -2.70 -3.61
N VAL A 82 -3.39 -3.46 -2.54
CA VAL A 82 -4.11 -3.30 -1.26
C VAL A 82 -3.14 -2.80 -0.21
N GLN A 83 -3.42 -1.63 0.36
CA GLN A 83 -2.62 -0.99 1.41
C GLN A 83 -3.54 -0.50 2.54
N GLY A 84 -3.10 -0.59 3.80
CA GLY A 84 -3.83 -0.09 4.96
C GLY A 84 -3.39 -0.73 6.27
N GLY A 85 -3.95 -0.24 7.38
CA GLY A 85 -3.76 -0.80 8.72
C GLY A 85 -3.11 0.14 9.72
N ILE A 86 -2.35 1.15 9.28
CA ILE A 86 -1.77 2.14 10.21
C ILE A 86 -2.84 2.92 10.97
N ASN A 87 -3.94 3.27 10.32
CA ASN A 87 -5.05 4.00 10.96
C ASN A 87 -5.86 3.14 11.92
N ASP A 88 -5.92 1.82 11.71
CA ASP A 88 -6.48 0.89 12.69
C ASP A 88 -5.65 0.95 13.98
N ILE A 89 -4.32 0.88 13.87
CA ILE A 89 -3.40 1.01 15.00
C ILE A 89 -3.54 2.37 15.65
N ALA A 90 -3.47 3.46 14.87
CA ALA A 90 -3.56 4.83 15.37
C ALA A 90 -4.87 5.12 16.13
N GLN A 91 -5.97 4.47 15.74
CA GLN A 91 -7.28 4.60 16.36
C GLN A 91 -7.57 3.52 17.42
N GLY A 92 -6.54 2.75 17.82
CA GLY A 92 -6.64 1.76 18.89
C GLY A 92 -7.48 0.53 18.54
N ARG A 93 -7.61 0.22 17.24
CA ARG A 93 -8.30 -0.98 16.77
C ARG A 93 -7.42 -2.21 16.91
N ASP A 94 -8.08 -3.36 16.88
CA ASP A 94 -7.43 -4.65 16.92
C ASP A 94 -6.72 -4.97 15.61
N VAL A 95 -5.46 -5.42 15.68
CA VAL A 95 -4.63 -5.69 14.50
C VAL A 95 -5.05 -6.97 13.78
N GLU A 96 -5.59 -7.94 14.49
CA GLU A 96 -6.16 -9.16 13.94
C GLU A 96 -7.37 -8.84 13.05
N THR A 97 -8.25 -7.95 13.53
CA THR A 97 -9.40 -7.46 12.74
C THR A 97 -8.94 -6.69 11.50
N ALA A 98 -7.90 -5.86 11.62
CA ALA A 98 -7.32 -5.17 10.46
C ALA A 98 -6.78 -6.16 9.43
N ALA A 99 -6.07 -7.19 9.87
CA ALA A 99 -5.56 -8.26 9.01
C ALA A 99 -6.69 -9.05 8.34
N GLU A 100 -7.78 -9.36 9.05
CA GLU A 100 -8.98 -10.03 8.48
C GLU A 100 -9.60 -9.20 7.35
N ASN A 101 -9.71 -7.88 7.52
CA ASN A 101 -10.19 -6.98 6.48
C ASN A 101 -9.27 -6.98 5.25
N LEU A 102 -7.94 -6.91 5.44
CA LEU A 102 -6.96 -6.98 4.37
C LEU A 102 -7.04 -8.31 3.62
N GLY A 103 -7.12 -9.43 4.34
CA GLY A 103 -7.30 -10.76 3.75
C GLY A 103 -8.62 -10.89 2.97
N THR A 104 -9.68 -10.26 3.47
CA THR A 104 -10.97 -10.21 2.76
C THR A 104 -10.86 -9.41 1.47
N MET A 105 -10.15 -8.27 1.47
CA MET A 105 -9.89 -7.51 0.25
C MET A 105 -9.12 -8.33 -0.79
N VAL A 106 -8.08 -9.05 -0.37
CA VAL A 106 -7.31 -9.92 -1.26
C VAL A 106 -8.18 -10.99 -1.90
N ARG A 107 -8.96 -11.74 -1.09
CA ARG A 107 -9.86 -12.78 -1.60
C ARG A 107 -10.92 -12.21 -2.54
N ARG A 108 -11.55 -11.10 -2.15
CA ARG A 108 -12.59 -10.46 -2.97
C ARG A 108 -12.06 -9.97 -4.31
N ALA A 109 -10.87 -9.38 -4.35
CA ALA A 109 -10.22 -8.95 -5.58
C ALA A 109 -9.89 -10.16 -6.49
N LYS A 110 -9.43 -11.27 -5.93
CA LYS A 110 -9.20 -12.52 -6.69
C LYS A 110 -10.50 -13.09 -7.27
N GLU A 111 -11.62 -13.04 -6.53
CA GLU A 111 -12.94 -13.43 -7.02
C GLU A 111 -13.40 -12.57 -8.20
N LEU A 112 -13.05 -11.29 -8.20
CA LEU A 112 -13.29 -10.36 -9.31
C LEU A 112 -12.34 -10.60 -10.51
N GLY A 113 -11.41 -11.55 -10.40
CA GLY A 113 -10.47 -11.92 -11.45
C GLY A 113 -9.22 -11.03 -11.54
N LEU A 114 -8.98 -10.18 -10.57
CA LEU A 114 -7.82 -9.28 -10.54
C LEU A 114 -6.54 -10.00 -10.08
N ARG A 115 -5.40 -9.55 -10.57
CA ARG A 115 -4.14 -9.77 -9.86
C ARG A 115 -4.12 -8.88 -8.63
N VAL A 116 -3.58 -9.41 -7.52
CA VAL A 116 -3.51 -8.66 -6.28
C VAL A 116 -2.07 -8.58 -5.80
N LEU A 117 -1.66 -7.40 -5.33
CA LEU A 117 -0.46 -7.19 -4.56
C LEU A 117 -0.86 -6.63 -3.20
N LEU A 118 -0.21 -7.10 -2.15
CA LEU A 118 -0.45 -6.64 -0.79
C LEU A 118 0.75 -5.80 -0.33
N VAL A 119 0.50 -4.78 0.47
CA VAL A 119 1.52 -3.87 0.99
C VAL A 119 1.59 -4.01 2.50
N ASP A 120 2.78 -4.04 3.07
CA ASP A 120 2.98 -3.99 4.52
C ASP A 120 2.89 -2.55 5.06
N VAL A 121 2.73 -2.43 6.38
CA VAL A 121 2.58 -1.14 7.07
C VAL A 121 3.95 -0.53 7.29
N LEU A 122 4.10 0.75 6.95
CA LEU A 122 5.33 1.52 7.10
C LEU A 122 5.79 1.64 8.57
N PRO A 123 7.08 1.89 8.82
CA PRO A 123 7.54 2.37 10.12
C PRO A 123 6.87 3.70 10.48
N TRP A 124 6.66 3.97 11.77
CA TRP A 124 5.93 5.17 12.21
C TRP A 124 6.73 5.98 13.25
N ASN A 125 7.31 7.11 12.82
CA ASN A 125 8.20 7.91 13.66
C ASN A 125 7.48 8.62 14.81
N ASN A 126 6.20 8.99 14.63
CA ASN A 126 5.38 9.64 15.65
C ASN A 126 4.53 8.66 16.48
N GLY A 127 4.70 7.35 16.25
CA GLY A 127 3.99 6.33 17.02
C GLY A 127 4.31 6.40 18.52
N TRP A 128 3.29 6.15 19.37
CA TRP A 128 3.54 5.96 20.80
C TRP A 128 4.39 4.70 21.06
N PRO A 129 5.02 4.53 22.24
CA PRO A 129 5.95 3.42 22.49
C PRO A 129 5.40 2.01 22.26
N GLY A 130 4.08 1.84 22.24
CA GLY A 130 3.41 0.55 21.95
C GLY A 130 2.97 0.38 20.51
N ALA A 131 3.21 1.34 19.60
CA ALA A 131 2.77 1.26 18.20
C ALA A 131 3.63 0.31 17.38
N ASP A 132 4.96 0.36 17.53
CA ASP A 132 5.87 -0.49 16.76
C ASP A 132 5.61 -2.01 16.93
N PRO A 133 5.43 -2.56 18.14
CA PRO A 133 5.03 -3.97 18.28
C PRO A 133 3.74 -4.33 17.56
N LYS A 134 2.77 -3.40 17.48
CA LYS A 134 1.53 -3.61 16.74
C LYS A 134 1.74 -3.59 15.23
N ILE A 135 2.60 -2.68 14.73
CA ILE A 135 2.98 -2.64 13.32
C ILE A 135 3.66 -3.96 12.93
N ARG A 136 4.64 -4.42 13.71
CA ARG A 136 5.31 -5.71 13.49
C ARG A 136 4.31 -6.86 13.46
N ARG A 137 3.42 -6.92 14.44
CA ARG A 137 2.38 -7.95 14.51
C ARG A 137 1.47 -7.93 13.29
N LEU A 138 1.03 -6.76 12.86
CA LEU A 138 0.21 -6.63 11.67
C LEU A 138 0.99 -7.04 10.40
N ASN A 139 2.25 -6.66 10.28
CA ASN A 139 3.10 -7.04 9.15
C ASN A 139 3.36 -8.56 9.09
N GLU A 140 3.51 -9.24 10.24
CA GLU A 140 3.54 -10.72 10.30
C GLU A 140 2.24 -11.33 9.73
N LEU A 141 1.09 -10.79 10.12
CA LEU A 141 -0.22 -11.26 9.63
C LEU A 141 -0.38 -10.97 8.13
N ILE A 142 0.03 -9.80 7.66
CA ILE A 142 0.03 -9.43 6.24
C ILE A 142 0.91 -10.39 5.42
N ALA A 143 2.11 -10.70 5.90
CA ALA A 143 3.00 -11.66 5.25
C ALA A 143 2.39 -13.07 5.20
N ALA A 144 1.73 -13.49 6.28
CA ALA A 144 1.01 -14.77 6.32
C ALA A 144 -0.16 -14.81 5.32
N ILE A 145 -0.92 -13.72 5.20
CA ILE A 145 -1.99 -13.59 4.19
C ILE A 145 -1.41 -13.65 2.78
N ALA A 146 -0.33 -12.91 2.51
CA ALA A 146 0.31 -12.90 1.20
C ALA A 146 0.77 -14.31 0.79
N ALA A 147 1.37 -15.06 1.72
CA ALA A 147 1.80 -16.44 1.50
C ALA A 147 0.61 -17.39 1.29
N ALA A 148 -0.43 -17.33 2.15
CA ALA A 148 -1.60 -18.19 2.07
C ALA A 148 -2.42 -17.97 0.79
N GLU A 149 -2.52 -16.71 0.35
CA GLU A 149 -3.25 -16.31 -0.84
C GLU A 149 -2.38 -16.33 -2.12
N GLU A 150 -1.09 -16.67 -2.01
CA GLU A 150 -0.12 -16.70 -3.11
C GLU A 150 -0.08 -15.36 -3.88
N VAL A 151 -0.09 -14.24 -3.18
CA VAL A 151 0.02 -12.90 -3.75
C VAL A 151 1.37 -12.26 -3.39
N PRO A 152 1.96 -11.44 -4.27
CA PRO A 152 3.17 -10.70 -3.94
C PRO A 152 2.95 -9.74 -2.77
N LEU A 153 3.96 -9.62 -1.91
CA LEU A 153 4.06 -8.60 -0.87
C LEU A 153 5.03 -7.51 -1.32
N LEU A 154 4.58 -6.26 -1.29
CA LEU A 154 5.44 -5.10 -1.51
C LEU A 154 6.06 -4.68 -0.18
N PRO A 155 7.39 -4.71 -0.03
CA PRO A 155 8.07 -4.49 1.23
C PRO A 155 8.26 -2.99 1.51
N PHE A 156 7.17 -2.25 1.68
CA PHE A 156 7.22 -0.81 1.93
C PHE A 156 7.85 -0.49 3.27
N HIS A 157 7.62 -1.34 4.29
CA HIS A 157 8.25 -1.20 5.60
C HIS A 157 9.77 -1.19 5.49
N ASP A 158 10.35 -2.28 4.99
CA ASP A 158 11.80 -2.44 4.88
C ASP A 158 12.44 -1.41 3.93
N THR A 159 11.67 -0.96 2.92
CA THR A 159 12.12 0.05 1.96
C THR A 159 12.41 1.40 2.63
N LEU A 160 11.62 1.77 3.64
CA LEU A 160 11.74 3.08 4.31
C LEU A 160 12.37 2.99 5.70
N GLU A 161 12.55 1.79 6.25
CA GLU A 161 13.15 1.64 7.57
C GLU A 161 14.60 2.14 7.60
N ASP A 162 14.94 2.85 8.68
CA ASP A 162 16.30 3.29 8.95
C ASP A 162 17.11 2.10 9.49
N PRO A 163 18.18 1.68 8.80
CA PRO A 163 18.97 0.52 9.24
C PRO A 163 19.63 0.70 10.61
N ASP A 164 19.78 1.94 11.06
CA ASP A 164 20.37 2.27 12.36
C ASP A 164 19.31 2.52 13.45
N ARG A 165 18.02 2.59 13.09
CA ARG A 165 16.91 2.89 14.00
C ARG A 165 15.66 2.05 13.67
N GLU A 166 15.69 0.82 14.12
CA GLU A 166 14.60 -0.14 13.93
C GLU A 166 13.22 0.44 14.26
N GLY A 167 12.23 0.17 13.40
CA GLY A 167 10.85 0.67 13.52
C GLY A 167 10.67 2.14 13.15
N ARG A 168 11.68 2.78 12.57
CA ARG A 168 11.64 4.18 12.18
C ARG A 168 11.93 4.36 10.70
N MET A 169 11.19 5.25 10.05
CA MET A 169 11.59 5.76 8.73
C MET A 169 12.84 6.64 8.89
N ARG A 170 13.73 6.60 7.91
CA ARG A 170 14.82 7.57 7.82
C ARG A 170 14.26 8.99 7.80
N GLU A 171 14.94 9.91 8.48
CA GLU A 171 14.46 11.29 8.63
C GLU A 171 14.31 12.04 7.29
N ASP A 172 15.16 11.76 6.33
CA ASP A 172 15.12 12.36 4.99
C ASP A 172 14.04 11.71 4.07
N TRP A 173 13.44 10.59 4.51
CA TRP A 173 12.40 9.89 3.76
C TRP A 173 11.00 10.07 4.33
N THR A 174 10.86 10.83 5.40
CA THR A 174 9.56 11.24 5.94
C THR A 174 9.40 12.75 5.92
N SER A 175 8.17 13.24 5.72
CA SER A 175 7.84 14.66 5.70
C SER A 175 7.45 15.19 7.08
N ASP A 176 6.76 14.37 7.86
CA ASP A 176 6.13 14.75 9.13
C ASP A 176 6.28 13.67 10.22
N GLY A 177 6.99 12.58 9.94
CA GLY A 177 7.12 11.43 10.82
C GLY A 177 6.02 10.38 10.69
N ASP A 178 4.95 10.68 9.95
CA ASP A 178 3.81 9.79 9.68
C ASP A 178 3.76 9.36 8.22
N HIS A 179 4.13 10.27 7.31
CA HIS A 179 4.02 10.08 5.87
C HIS A 179 5.40 10.17 5.20
N PRO A 180 5.62 9.45 4.09
CA PRO A 180 6.83 9.60 3.31
C PRO A 180 7.01 11.03 2.76
N SER A 181 8.26 11.47 2.64
CA SER A 181 8.63 12.62 1.81
C SER A 181 8.56 12.25 0.32
N VAL A 182 8.74 13.23 -0.57
CA VAL A 182 8.84 12.97 -2.02
C VAL A 182 9.91 11.89 -2.31
N GLU A 183 11.06 11.95 -1.63
CA GLU A 183 12.12 10.93 -1.77
C GLU A 183 11.65 9.57 -1.25
N GLY A 184 10.94 9.53 -0.10
CA GLY A 184 10.34 8.30 0.41
C GLY A 184 9.35 7.69 -0.58
N TYR A 185 8.44 8.48 -1.13
CA TYR A 185 7.50 8.02 -2.16
C TYR A 185 8.20 7.54 -3.43
N ARG A 186 9.30 8.21 -3.84
CA ARG A 186 10.11 7.75 -4.96
C ARG A 186 10.68 6.35 -4.69
N ARG A 187 11.22 6.11 -3.51
CA ARG A 187 11.74 4.80 -3.11
C ARG A 187 10.68 3.72 -3.16
N LEU A 188 9.49 3.98 -2.63
CA LEU A 188 8.37 3.05 -2.69
C LEU A 188 7.97 2.73 -4.14
N GLY A 189 7.87 3.73 -5.00
CA GLY A 189 7.54 3.52 -6.41
C GLY A 189 8.61 2.73 -7.16
N GLU A 190 9.89 2.96 -6.85
CA GLU A 190 11.02 2.22 -7.44
C GLU A 190 11.07 0.75 -7.02
N THR A 191 10.44 0.37 -5.90
CA THR A 191 10.33 -1.06 -5.49
C THR A 191 9.15 -1.77 -6.13
N PHE A 192 8.20 -1.04 -6.70
CA PHE A 192 7.01 -1.65 -7.30
C PHE A 192 7.38 -2.58 -8.46
N ARG A 193 6.91 -3.82 -8.39
CA ARG A 193 7.02 -4.82 -9.47
C ARG A 193 5.73 -5.61 -9.56
N LEU A 194 5.19 -5.72 -10.77
CA LEU A 194 3.99 -6.54 -11.01
C LEU A 194 4.18 -8.00 -10.59
N ASP A 195 5.38 -8.51 -10.64
CA ASP A 195 5.69 -9.92 -10.37
C ASP A 195 6.16 -10.16 -8.92
N GLY A 196 6.31 -9.10 -8.13
CA GLY A 196 6.74 -9.18 -6.72
C GLY A 196 8.19 -9.65 -6.54
N SER A 197 9.03 -9.46 -7.55
CA SER A 197 10.45 -9.88 -7.57
C SER A 197 11.39 -8.71 -7.65
#